data_429f7c7601a7dab673d20401cf486463
#
_entry.id   429f7c7601a7dab673d20401cf486463
#
_cell.length_a   1.000
_cell.length_b   1.000
_cell.length_c   1.000
_cell.angle_alpha   90.00
_cell.angle_beta   90.00
_cell.angle_gamma   90.00
#
_symmetry.space_group_name_H-M   'P 1'
#
loop_
_entity.id
_entity.type
_entity.pdbx_description
1 polymer ?
#
loop_
_entity_poly.entity_id
_entity_poly.type
_entity_poly.pdbx_seq_one_letter_code
_entity_poly.pdbx_strand_id
1 'polypeptide(L)'
;METGEIARQTSSAIKISIGDTMVLVSAVGKKDMKPGQDFFPLTINYQERTYAAGKIPGGFFKREGRPSESETLICRLIDRPLRPLFPKDFRNEVQIIPTVMSLDPEIQADIVAMLGASAALACSGMPFMGPIGAARVGYIDGGYVLNPTSSQVAESQLDLVVAGTENAVLMVESEADTLPEDVMLGAVVFGHEQMQVAIKAINEMAAEVGAEAWDWTAPEKDESLAAKVAAQAEAGITDAYSTACLLYTSPSPRDGLLSRMPSSA
;
A
#
# COMPACT_ATOMS: atom_id res chain seq x y z
N MET A 1 -13.47 -8.02 11.46
CA MET A 1 -12.87 -8.77 10.34
C MET A 1 -13.34 -10.21 10.40
N GLU A 2 -13.63 -10.82 9.25
CA GLU A 2 -14.14 -12.20 9.13
C GLU A 2 -13.47 -12.89 7.95
N THR A 3 -13.24 -14.21 8.04
CA THR A 3 -12.63 -15.03 6.99
C THR A 3 -13.26 -16.41 6.92
N GLY A 4 -13.00 -17.17 5.83
CA GLY A 4 -13.39 -18.58 5.68
C GLY A 4 -14.75 -18.83 5.07
N GLU A 5 -15.65 -17.85 4.96
CA GLU A 5 -16.99 -18.03 4.43
C GLU A 5 -17.08 -17.76 2.91
N ILE A 6 -16.47 -16.69 2.46
CA ILE A 6 -16.57 -16.18 1.08
C ILE A 6 -15.25 -16.37 0.35
N ALA A 7 -15.30 -16.54 -0.98
CA ALA A 7 -14.16 -16.66 -1.87
C ALA A 7 -13.14 -17.75 -1.46
N ARG A 8 -13.63 -18.94 -1.10
CA ARG A 8 -12.84 -20.09 -0.60
C ARG A 8 -11.79 -20.63 -1.59
N GLN A 9 -11.82 -20.23 -2.85
CA GLN A 9 -10.84 -20.63 -3.88
C GLN A 9 -9.60 -19.73 -3.92
N THR A 10 -9.61 -18.63 -3.17
CA THR A 10 -8.47 -17.71 -3.07
C THR A 10 -7.45 -18.22 -2.05
N SER A 11 -6.23 -17.69 -2.09
CA SER A 11 -5.23 -17.99 -1.05
C SER A 11 -5.69 -17.49 0.32
N SER A 12 -6.38 -16.34 0.35
CA SER A 12 -7.08 -15.80 1.52
C SER A 12 -8.15 -14.81 1.08
N ALA A 13 -9.22 -14.70 1.87
CA ALA A 13 -10.25 -13.68 1.69
C ALA A 13 -10.70 -13.15 3.05
N ILE A 14 -10.75 -11.83 3.15
CA ILE A 14 -11.15 -11.10 4.36
C ILE A 14 -12.35 -10.22 4.06
N LYS A 15 -13.40 -10.35 4.84
CA LYS A 15 -14.49 -9.38 4.92
C LYS A 15 -14.19 -8.45 6.10
N ILE A 16 -14.02 -7.16 5.83
CA ILE A 16 -13.73 -6.15 6.83
C ILE A 16 -14.77 -5.04 6.77
N SER A 17 -15.18 -4.54 7.92
CA SER A 17 -16.13 -3.43 8.01
C SER A 17 -15.73 -2.42 9.07
N ILE A 18 -16.02 -1.16 8.81
CA ILE A 18 -16.00 -0.05 9.75
C ILE A 18 -17.36 0.67 9.60
N GLY A 19 -18.18 0.67 10.64
CA GLY A 19 -19.56 1.10 10.52
C GLY A 19 -20.29 0.30 9.43
N ASP A 20 -21.00 0.98 8.54
CA ASP A 20 -21.74 0.37 7.42
C ASP A 20 -20.89 0.25 6.13
N THR A 21 -19.66 0.73 6.13
CA THR A 21 -18.72 0.50 5.03
C THR A 21 -18.08 -0.87 5.17
N MET A 22 -18.30 -1.73 4.17
CA MET A 22 -17.81 -3.11 4.12
C MET A 22 -17.02 -3.36 2.85
N VAL A 23 -15.84 -3.94 2.99
CA VAL A 23 -14.96 -4.32 1.88
C VAL A 23 -14.65 -5.81 1.96
N LEU A 24 -14.83 -6.52 0.84
CA LEU A 24 -14.33 -7.88 0.66
C LEU A 24 -12.98 -7.82 -0.04
N VAL A 25 -11.94 -8.30 0.62
CA VAL A 25 -10.59 -8.34 0.04
C VAL A 25 -10.20 -9.78 -0.20
N SER A 26 -9.93 -10.13 -1.45
CA SER A 26 -9.39 -11.44 -1.83
C SER A 26 -7.93 -11.31 -2.27
N ALA A 27 -7.07 -12.18 -1.75
CA ALA A 27 -5.67 -12.30 -2.13
C ALA A 27 -5.41 -13.66 -2.78
N VAL A 28 -4.79 -13.64 -3.95
CA VAL A 28 -4.42 -14.83 -4.70
C VAL A 28 -2.97 -14.74 -5.11
N GLY A 29 -2.19 -15.76 -4.80
CA GLY A 29 -0.82 -15.89 -5.26
C GLY A 29 -0.61 -17.16 -6.07
N LYS A 30 0.29 -17.10 -7.05
CA LYS A 30 0.76 -18.30 -7.78
C LYS A 30 1.98 -18.85 -7.09
N LYS A 31 2.02 -20.16 -6.84
CA LYS A 31 3.17 -20.83 -6.23
C LYS A 31 4.37 -20.91 -7.19
N ASP A 32 4.10 -20.90 -8.49
CA ASP A 32 5.13 -21.01 -9.52
C ASP A 32 5.44 -19.63 -10.13
N MET A 33 6.72 -19.35 -10.29
CA MET A 33 7.21 -18.16 -11.00
C MET A 33 7.19 -18.41 -12.51
N LYS A 34 6.80 -17.40 -13.29
CA LYS A 34 6.91 -17.46 -14.75
C LYS A 34 8.37 -17.44 -15.17
N PRO A 35 8.79 -18.29 -16.15
CA PRO A 35 10.14 -18.25 -16.68
C PRO A 35 10.50 -16.87 -17.25
N GLY A 36 11.69 -16.36 -16.90
CA GLY A 36 12.17 -15.05 -17.35
C GLY A 36 11.58 -13.84 -16.60
N GLN A 37 10.84 -14.06 -15.50
CA GLN A 37 10.31 -12.98 -14.68
C GLN A 37 11.44 -12.29 -13.90
N ASP A 38 11.67 -11.01 -14.14
CA ASP A 38 12.73 -10.19 -13.53
C ASP A 38 12.23 -9.19 -12.48
N PHE A 39 10.91 -9.01 -12.35
CA PHE A 39 10.28 -8.14 -11.37
C PHE A 39 9.18 -8.86 -10.57
N PHE A 40 8.74 -8.27 -9.45
CA PHE A 40 7.63 -8.76 -8.64
C PHE A 40 6.28 -8.28 -9.20
N PRO A 41 5.46 -9.16 -9.78
CA PRO A 41 4.17 -8.80 -10.36
C PRO A 41 3.07 -8.79 -9.27
N LEU A 42 3.07 -7.75 -8.44
CA LEU A 42 1.96 -7.45 -7.53
C LEU A 42 0.94 -6.59 -8.25
N THR A 43 -0.30 -7.03 -8.28
CA THR A 43 -1.42 -6.31 -8.90
C THR A 43 -2.50 -6.05 -7.86
N ILE A 44 -2.88 -4.80 -7.69
CA ILE A 44 -4.00 -4.39 -6.84
C ILE A 44 -5.13 -3.91 -7.73
N ASN A 45 -6.33 -4.46 -7.55
CA ASN A 45 -7.53 -4.07 -8.28
C ASN A 45 -8.63 -3.67 -7.29
N TYR A 46 -8.54 -2.46 -6.77
CA TYR A 46 -9.59 -1.89 -5.94
C TYR A 46 -10.80 -1.52 -6.78
N GLN A 47 -11.99 -1.84 -6.30
CA GLN A 47 -13.25 -1.68 -7.03
C GLN A 47 -14.33 -1.08 -6.14
N GLU A 48 -14.87 0.05 -6.58
CA GLU A 48 -16.09 0.65 -6.04
C GLU A 48 -17.23 0.39 -7.01
N ARG A 49 -18.18 -0.46 -6.61
CA ARG A 49 -19.36 -0.73 -7.41
C ARG A 49 -20.49 0.19 -7.00
N THR A 50 -21.21 0.71 -7.97
CA THR A 50 -22.30 1.66 -7.75
C THR A 50 -23.39 1.10 -6.83
N TYR A 51 -23.59 -0.21 -6.82
CA TYR A 51 -24.54 -0.89 -5.94
C TYR A 51 -24.18 -0.75 -4.45
N ALA A 52 -22.88 -0.62 -4.11
CA ALA A 52 -22.45 -0.46 -2.72
C ALA A 52 -23.02 0.82 -2.08
N ALA A 53 -23.24 1.85 -2.90
CA ALA A 53 -23.91 3.09 -2.50
C ALA A 53 -25.43 3.08 -2.78
N GLY A 54 -26.03 1.92 -3.08
CA GLY A 54 -27.45 1.78 -3.41
C GLY A 54 -27.86 2.48 -4.73
N LYS A 55 -26.91 2.69 -5.65
CA LYS A 55 -27.14 3.43 -6.90
C LYS A 55 -27.02 2.53 -8.12
N ILE A 56 -27.59 2.99 -9.22
CA ILE A 56 -27.43 2.36 -10.55
C ILE A 56 -26.32 3.11 -11.30
N PRO A 57 -25.45 2.41 -12.07
CA PRO A 57 -24.42 3.06 -12.87
C PRO A 57 -24.99 4.17 -13.76
N GLY A 58 -24.28 5.28 -13.84
CA GLY A 58 -24.63 6.41 -14.69
C GLY A 58 -24.46 6.13 -16.18
N GLY A 59 -24.66 7.15 -17.00
CA GLY A 59 -24.49 7.08 -18.44
C GLY A 59 -25.64 6.36 -19.17
N PHE A 60 -25.52 6.33 -20.51
CA PHE A 60 -26.54 5.77 -21.38
C PHE A 60 -26.70 4.25 -21.21
N PHE A 61 -25.58 3.53 -21.11
CA PHE A 61 -25.58 2.07 -21.04
C PHE A 61 -25.94 1.47 -19.67
N LYS A 62 -26.02 2.29 -18.62
CA LYS A 62 -26.31 1.83 -17.23
C LYS A 62 -25.42 0.66 -16.79
N ARG A 63 -24.13 0.71 -17.12
CA ARG A 63 -23.15 -0.31 -16.80
C ARG A 63 -21.94 0.31 -16.11
N GLU A 64 -21.23 -0.49 -15.30
CA GLU A 64 -19.92 -0.12 -14.75
C GLU A 64 -18.93 0.09 -15.90
N GLY A 65 -18.16 1.16 -15.80
CA GLY A 65 -17.16 1.56 -16.79
C GLY A 65 -15.77 1.05 -16.48
N ARG A 66 -14.77 1.78 -16.99
CA ARG A 66 -13.37 1.60 -16.60
C ARG A 66 -13.19 2.09 -15.16
N PRO A 67 -12.15 1.59 -14.44
CA PRO A 67 -11.80 2.14 -13.13
C PRO A 67 -11.67 3.67 -13.18
N SER A 68 -12.18 4.34 -12.16
CA SER A 68 -12.04 5.77 -11.99
C SER A 68 -10.59 6.14 -11.65
N GLU A 69 -10.26 7.42 -11.73
CA GLU A 69 -8.98 7.95 -11.28
C GLU A 69 -8.77 7.67 -9.78
N SER A 70 -9.80 7.90 -8.97
CA SER A 70 -9.80 7.62 -7.53
C SER A 70 -9.52 6.15 -7.23
N GLU A 71 -10.20 5.21 -7.89
CA GLU A 71 -9.92 3.77 -7.74
C GLU A 71 -8.46 3.43 -8.09
N THR A 72 -7.90 4.05 -9.12
CA THR A 72 -6.51 3.85 -9.54
C THR A 72 -5.52 4.40 -8.50
N LEU A 73 -5.81 5.56 -7.91
CA LEU A 73 -4.99 6.13 -6.84
C LEU A 73 -5.04 5.29 -5.57
N ILE A 74 -6.22 4.77 -5.20
CA ILE A 74 -6.37 3.86 -4.06
C ILE A 74 -5.61 2.54 -4.30
N CYS A 75 -5.61 1.99 -5.53
CA CYS A 75 -4.75 0.84 -5.86
C CYS A 75 -3.29 1.12 -5.54
N ARG A 76 -2.78 2.30 -5.89
CA ARG A 76 -1.40 2.71 -5.59
C ARG A 76 -1.17 2.95 -4.09
N LEU A 77 -2.15 3.52 -3.41
CA LEU A 77 -2.10 3.74 -1.96
C LEU A 77 -1.94 2.42 -1.21
N ILE A 78 -2.62 1.35 -1.65
CA ILE A 78 -2.51 -0.01 -1.09
C ILE A 78 -1.19 -0.67 -1.49
N ASP A 79 -0.74 -0.55 -2.76
CA ASP A 79 0.46 -1.21 -3.28
C ASP A 79 1.74 -0.73 -2.57
N ARG A 80 1.87 0.57 -2.37
CA ARG A 80 3.11 1.21 -1.88
C ARG A 80 3.60 0.68 -0.52
N PRO A 81 2.77 0.51 0.51
CA PRO A 81 3.22 -0.04 1.78
C PRO A 81 3.32 -1.57 1.80
N LEU A 82 2.60 -2.29 0.93
CA LEU A 82 2.61 -3.76 0.92
C LEU A 82 3.79 -4.34 0.13
N ARG A 83 4.13 -3.75 -1.00
CA ARG A 83 5.17 -4.23 -1.91
C ARG A 83 6.55 -4.41 -1.25
N PRO A 84 7.08 -3.48 -0.44
CA PRO A 84 8.39 -3.62 0.18
C PRO A 84 8.45 -4.71 1.25
N LEU A 85 7.32 -5.22 1.71
CA LEU A 85 7.22 -6.29 2.71
C LEU A 85 7.28 -7.71 2.11
N PHE A 86 7.40 -7.83 0.79
CA PHE A 86 7.76 -9.09 0.17
C PHE A 86 9.28 -9.20 0.04
N PRO A 87 9.86 -10.41 0.14
CA PRO A 87 11.29 -10.60 -0.07
C PRO A 87 11.73 -10.09 -1.45
N LYS A 88 12.91 -9.47 -1.55
CA LYS A 88 13.42 -8.85 -2.80
C LYS A 88 13.45 -9.81 -3.99
N ASP A 89 13.66 -11.10 -3.73
CA ASP A 89 13.77 -12.12 -4.77
C ASP A 89 12.45 -12.88 -5.01
N PHE A 90 11.37 -12.47 -4.33
CA PHE A 90 10.04 -13.01 -4.56
C PHE A 90 9.45 -12.44 -5.86
N ARG A 91 9.22 -13.32 -6.84
CA ARG A 91 8.76 -12.94 -8.19
C ARG A 91 7.52 -13.69 -8.64
N ASN A 92 6.84 -14.33 -7.70
CA ASN A 92 5.59 -15.01 -7.97
C ASN A 92 4.47 -13.97 -8.15
N GLU A 93 3.55 -14.23 -9.05
CA GLU A 93 2.41 -13.34 -9.29
C GLU A 93 1.48 -13.32 -8.08
N VAL A 94 1.17 -12.12 -7.57
CA VAL A 94 0.21 -11.88 -6.50
C VAL A 94 -0.82 -10.87 -6.96
N GLN A 95 -2.08 -11.19 -6.75
CA GLN A 95 -3.21 -10.31 -7.04
C GLN A 95 -4.04 -10.09 -5.78
N ILE A 96 -4.36 -8.84 -5.50
CA ILE A 96 -5.23 -8.44 -4.39
C ILE A 96 -6.41 -7.65 -4.98
N ILE A 97 -7.62 -8.07 -4.64
CA ILE A 97 -8.85 -7.47 -5.16
C ILE A 97 -9.71 -7.03 -3.99
N PRO A 98 -9.58 -5.77 -3.53
CA PRO A 98 -10.53 -5.17 -2.62
C PRO A 98 -11.77 -4.73 -3.37
N THR A 99 -12.94 -5.21 -2.95
CA THR A 99 -14.23 -4.85 -3.54
C THR A 99 -15.13 -4.25 -2.46
N VAL A 100 -15.55 -3.02 -2.66
CA VAL A 100 -16.50 -2.35 -1.75
C VAL A 100 -17.89 -2.95 -1.94
N MET A 101 -18.42 -3.56 -0.88
CA MET A 101 -19.71 -4.26 -0.88
C MET A 101 -20.85 -3.38 -0.36
N SER A 102 -20.53 -2.51 0.61
CA SER A 102 -21.42 -1.52 1.18
C SER A 102 -20.62 -0.27 1.50
N LEU A 103 -21.21 0.91 1.36
CA LEU A 103 -20.55 2.18 1.57
C LEU A 103 -21.43 3.11 2.41
N ASP A 104 -20.92 3.51 3.56
CA ASP A 104 -21.37 4.68 4.29
C ASP A 104 -20.66 5.91 3.67
N PRO A 105 -21.39 6.93 3.17
CA PRO A 105 -20.77 8.11 2.57
C PRO A 105 -19.81 8.89 3.48
N GLU A 106 -19.96 8.76 4.81
CA GLU A 106 -19.11 9.41 5.80
C GLU A 106 -17.83 8.62 6.08
N ILE A 107 -17.76 7.33 5.73
CA ILE A 107 -16.59 6.45 6.00
C ILE A 107 -15.89 6.12 4.69
N GLN A 108 -14.66 6.61 4.54
CA GLN A 108 -13.85 6.34 3.36
C GLN A 108 -13.38 4.89 3.33
N ALA A 109 -13.61 4.21 2.19
CA ALA A 109 -13.35 2.79 2.06
C ALA A 109 -11.87 2.43 1.84
N ASP A 110 -11.00 3.39 1.55
CA ASP A 110 -9.58 3.19 1.26
C ASP A 110 -8.80 2.62 2.46
N ILE A 111 -8.97 3.21 3.66
CA ILE A 111 -8.32 2.70 4.89
C ILE A 111 -8.85 1.31 5.22
N VAL A 112 -10.16 1.09 5.06
CA VAL A 112 -10.77 -0.24 5.25
C VAL A 112 -10.17 -1.27 4.30
N ALA A 113 -10.00 -0.89 3.02
CA ALA A 113 -9.40 -1.74 2.00
C ALA A 113 -7.90 -2.04 2.27
N MET A 114 -7.14 -1.04 2.76
CA MET A 114 -5.74 -1.22 3.14
C MET A 114 -5.58 -2.23 4.29
N LEU A 115 -6.36 -2.07 5.34
CA LEU A 115 -6.37 -2.99 6.49
C LEU A 115 -6.82 -4.39 6.06
N GLY A 116 -7.85 -4.49 5.22
CA GLY A 116 -8.31 -5.75 4.66
C GLY A 116 -7.28 -6.45 3.78
N ALA A 117 -6.53 -5.69 2.97
CA ALA A 117 -5.44 -6.22 2.14
C ALA A 117 -4.27 -6.75 2.99
N SER A 118 -3.91 -6.00 4.05
CA SER A 118 -2.92 -6.43 5.03
C SER A 118 -3.33 -7.74 5.72
N ALA A 119 -4.57 -7.82 6.20
CA ALA A 119 -5.10 -9.01 6.84
C ALA A 119 -5.18 -10.21 5.88
N ALA A 120 -5.60 -9.98 4.63
CA ALA A 120 -5.66 -11.04 3.62
C ALA A 120 -4.27 -11.62 3.32
N LEU A 121 -3.25 -10.80 3.22
CA LEU A 121 -1.86 -11.26 3.04
C LEU A 121 -1.35 -11.99 4.27
N ALA A 122 -1.57 -11.47 5.47
CA ALA A 122 -1.15 -12.10 6.72
C ALA A 122 -1.76 -13.51 6.91
N CYS A 123 -3.01 -13.69 6.45
CA CYS A 123 -3.72 -14.98 6.53
C CYS A 123 -3.51 -15.89 5.31
N SER A 124 -2.64 -15.55 4.35
CA SER A 124 -2.51 -16.28 3.08
C SER A 124 -1.42 -17.35 3.05
N GLY A 125 -0.50 -17.34 4.03
CA GLY A 125 0.70 -18.17 4.03
C GLY A 125 1.79 -17.73 3.05
N MET A 126 1.59 -16.67 2.26
CA MET A 126 2.63 -16.11 1.38
C MET A 126 3.80 -15.54 2.21
N PRO A 127 5.02 -15.46 1.65
CA PRO A 127 6.18 -14.88 2.34
C PRO A 127 6.04 -13.35 2.46
N PHE A 128 5.19 -12.93 3.36
CA PHE A 128 4.85 -11.53 3.63
C PHE A 128 5.35 -11.12 5.01
N MET A 129 6.19 -10.08 5.09
CA MET A 129 6.84 -9.60 6.31
C MET A 129 6.01 -8.51 7.04
N GLY A 130 4.68 -8.51 6.83
CA GLY A 130 3.73 -7.68 7.54
C GLY A 130 3.20 -8.33 8.81
N PRO A 131 2.07 -7.85 9.34
CA PRO A 131 1.11 -6.96 8.68
C PRO A 131 1.46 -5.47 8.71
N ILE A 132 0.70 -4.67 7.96
CA ILE A 132 0.67 -3.22 8.09
C ILE A 132 -0.62 -2.76 8.77
N GLY A 133 -0.52 -1.65 9.48
CA GLY A 133 -1.66 -0.80 9.82
C GLY A 133 -1.76 0.36 8.85
N ALA A 134 -2.92 1.01 8.86
CA ALA A 134 -3.16 2.25 8.13
C ALA A 134 -4.13 3.12 8.93
N ALA A 135 -3.94 4.43 8.83
CA ALA A 135 -4.79 5.42 9.45
C ALA A 135 -4.86 6.68 8.58
N ARG A 136 -6.01 7.33 8.58
CA ARG A 136 -6.16 8.69 8.08
C ARG A 136 -6.12 9.66 9.26
N VAL A 137 -5.41 10.77 9.13
CA VAL A 137 -5.29 11.78 10.17
C VAL A 137 -5.71 13.13 9.61
N GLY A 138 -6.70 13.72 10.23
CA GLY A 138 -7.09 15.13 10.01
C GLY A 138 -6.50 16.04 11.07
N TYR A 139 -6.52 17.36 10.80
CA TYR A 139 -6.17 18.40 11.76
C TYR A 139 -7.25 19.46 11.77
N ILE A 140 -8.04 19.48 12.85
CA ILE A 140 -9.24 20.32 13.01
C ILE A 140 -9.15 21.04 14.35
N ASP A 141 -9.39 22.33 14.38
CA ASP A 141 -9.38 23.17 15.60
C ASP A 141 -8.13 22.99 16.46
N GLY A 142 -6.97 22.78 15.84
CA GLY A 142 -5.69 22.62 16.53
C GLY A 142 -5.46 21.21 17.14
N GLY A 143 -6.28 20.21 16.77
CA GLY A 143 -6.17 18.82 17.24
C GLY A 143 -6.14 17.78 16.12
N TYR A 144 -5.44 16.66 16.38
CA TYR A 144 -5.46 15.52 15.45
C TYR A 144 -6.74 14.71 15.62
N VAL A 145 -7.33 14.33 14.47
CA VAL A 145 -8.53 13.50 14.41
C VAL A 145 -8.20 12.22 13.66
N LEU A 146 -8.42 11.07 14.30
CA LEU A 146 -8.21 9.76 13.69
C LEU A 146 -9.39 9.39 12.80
N ASN A 147 -9.10 8.97 11.56
CA ASN A 147 -10.09 8.55 10.57
C ASN A 147 -11.28 9.51 10.49
N PRO A 148 -11.02 10.79 10.19
CA PRO A 148 -12.08 11.80 10.09
C PRO A 148 -13.12 11.36 9.06
N THR A 149 -14.39 11.70 9.31
CA THR A 149 -15.47 11.48 8.34
C THR A 149 -15.27 12.33 7.09
N SER A 150 -15.93 11.99 5.99
CA SER A 150 -15.87 12.78 4.75
C SER A 150 -16.24 14.25 4.98
N SER A 151 -17.25 14.51 5.82
CA SER A 151 -17.64 15.87 6.24
C SER A 151 -16.53 16.56 7.02
N GLN A 152 -15.85 15.87 7.93
CA GLN A 152 -14.75 16.40 8.72
C GLN A 152 -13.49 16.67 7.88
N VAL A 153 -13.20 15.82 6.89
CA VAL A 153 -12.07 16.04 5.96
C VAL A 153 -12.23 17.35 5.20
N ALA A 154 -13.47 17.69 4.81
CA ALA A 154 -13.75 18.94 4.09
C ALA A 154 -13.47 20.20 4.94
N GLU A 155 -13.48 20.10 6.26
CA GLU A 155 -13.19 21.18 7.21
C GLU A 155 -11.75 21.11 7.75
N SER A 156 -11.02 20.04 7.46
CA SER A 156 -9.69 19.78 7.98
C SER A 156 -8.61 20.53 7.21
N GLN A 157 -7.62 21.07 7.92
CA GLN A 157 -6.40 21.63 7.33
C GLN A 157 -5.38 20.56 6.89
N LEU A 158 -5.65 19.31 7.22
CA LEU A 158 -4.78 18.17 6.89
C LEU A 158 -5.64 16.98 6.45
N ASP A 159 -5.30 16.38 5.32
CA ASP A 159 -5.69 15.03 4.94
C ASP A 159 -4.42 14.21 4.79
N LEU A 160 -4.10 13.38 5.79
CA LEU A 160 -2.87 12.59 5.81
C LEU A 160 -3.21 11.11 5.96
N VAL A 161 -2.72 10.29 5.05
CA VAL A 161 -2.76 8.84 5.16
C VAL A 161 -1.38 8.34 5.55
N VAL A 162 -1.30 7.59 6.62
CA VAL A 162 -0.08 6.91 7.09
C VAL A 162 -0.29 5.42 7.12
N ALA A 163 0.69 4.67 6.64
CA ALA A 163 0.71 3.22 6.74
C ALA A 163 2.10 2.70 7.08
N GLY A 164 2.17 1.62 7.84
CA GLY A 164 3.43 1.04 8.25
C GLY A 164 3.26 -0.24 9.06
N THR A 165 4.38 -0.79 9.47
CA THR A 165 4.47 -1.93 10.37
C THR A 165 4.44 -1.48 11.84
N GLU A 166 4.52 -2.44 12.75
CA GLU A 166 4.65 -2.16 14.19
C GLU A 166 5.81 -1.20 14.50
N ASN A 167 6.93 -1.34 13.80
CA ASN A 167 8.19 -0.66 14.13
C ASN A 167 8.55 0.51 13.21
N ALA A 168 7.86 0.69 12.09
CA ALA A 168 8.25 1.66 11.08
C ALA A 168 7.09 2.16 10.23
N VAL A 169 7.10 3.46 9.92
CA VAL A 169 6.26 4.05 8.89
C VAL A 169 6.83 3.71 7.52
N LEU A 170 6.01 3.18 6.62
CA LEU A 170 6.41 2.77 5.25
C LEU A 170 5.90 3.74 4.20
N MET A 171 4.76 4.38 4.44
CA MET A 171 4.12 5.25 3.48
C MET A 171 3.41 6.39 4.19
N VAL A 172 3.60 7.59 3.66
CA VAL A 172 2.86 8.80 4.01
C VAL A 172 2.40 9.44 2.71
N GLU A 173 1.16 9.87 2.67
CA GLU A 173 0.60 10.68 1.60
C GLU A 173 -0.28 11.77 2.24
N SER A 174 -0.06 13.03 1.88
CA SER A 174 -0.77 14.11 2.55
C SER A 174 -1.07 15.28 1.63
N GLU A 175 -2.19 15.92 1.90
CA GLU A 175 -2.56 17.24 1.43
C GLU A 175 -2.73 18.14 2.67
N ALA A 176 -2.06 19.30 2.72
CA ALA A 176 -2.02 20.17 3.89
C ALA A 176 -2.15 21.64 3.48
N ASP A 177 -2.94 22.40 4.23
CA ASP A 177 -3.06 23.85 4.08
C ASP A 177 -2.05 24.56 5.00
N THR A 178 -0.82 24.76 4.48
CA THR A 178 0.26 25.56 5.10
C THR A 178 0.56 25.25 6.56
N LEU A 179 0.49 23.97 6.97
CA LEU A 179 0.80 23.54 8.32
C LEU A 179 2.32 23.51 8.58
N PRO A 180 2.79 23.86 9.80
CA PRO A 180 4.20 23.76 10.17
C PRO A 180 4.68 22.31 10.28
N GLU A 181 6.01 22.12 10.11
CA GLU A 181 6.63 20.79 10.05
C GLU A 181 6.42 19.94 11.32
N ASP A 182 6.42 20.59 12.48
CA ASP A 182 6.20 19.93 13.77
C ASP A 182 4.77 19.35 13.89
N VAL A 183 3.76 20.06 13.36
CA VAL A 183 2.38 19.57 13.28
C VAL A 183 2.28 18.41 12.30
N MET A 184 2.96 18.49 11.13
CA MET A 184 2.98 17.40 10.16
C MET A 184 3.65 16.14 10.73
N LEU A 185 4.79 16.29 11.38
CA LEU A 185 5.49 15.19 12.04
C LEU A 185 4.63 14.58 13.15
N GLY A 186 4.00 15.43 13.97
CA GLY A 186 3.08 15.00 15.02
C GLY A 186 1.90 14.19 14.48
N ALA A 187 1.34 14.56 13.32
CA ALA A 187 0.27 13.81 12.66
C ALA A 187 0.71 12.40 12.22
N VAL A 188 1.93 12.28 11.68
CA VAL A 188 2.49 10.98 11.29
C VAL A 188 2.68 10.08 12.50
N VAL A 189 3.26 10.61 13.60
CA VAL A 189 3.47 9.87 14.84
C VAL A 189 2.13 9.44 15.44
N PHE A 190 1.17 10.38 15.53
CA PHE A 190 -0.17 10.08 16.01
C PHE A 190 -0.84 8.94 15.22
N GLY A 191 -0.84 9.02 13.89
CA GLY A 191 -1.42 7.99 13.04
C GLY A 191 -0.73 6.63 13.22
N HIS A 192 0.61 6.62 13.32
CA HIS A 192 1.38 5.39 13.56
C HIS A 192 1.05 4.74 14.92
N GLU A 193 0.91 5.53 15.97
CA GLU A 193 0.53 5.03 17.29
C GLU A 193 -0.90 4.44 17.28
N GLN A 194 -1.85 5.14 16.65
CA GLN A 194 -3.23 4.70 16.62
C GLN A 194 -3.46 3.43 15.78
N MET A 195 -2.73 3.24 14.68
CA MET A 195 -2.89 2.05 13.83
C MET A 195 -2.34 0.76 14.46
N GLN A 196 -1.59 0.82 15.57
CA GLN A 196 -1.05 -0.37 16.26
C GLN A 196 -2.17 -1.33 16.72
N VAL A 197 -3.32 -0.80 17.07
CA VAL A 197 -4.49 -1.60 17.44
C VAL A 197 -4.93 -2.51 16.28
N ALA A 198 -4.93 -1.99 15.05
CA ALA A 198 -5.27 -2.76 13.87
C ALA A 198 -4.21 -3.83 13.56
N ILE A 199 -2.93 -3.51 13.67
CA ILE A 199 -1.83 -4.48 13.49
C ILE A 199 -1.96 -5.63 14.47
N LYS A 200 -2.22 -5.35 15.74
CA LYS A 200 -2.43 -6.36 16.78
C LYS A 200 -3.61 -7.28 16.43
N ALA A 201 -4.75 -6.70 16.04
CA ALA A 201 -5.94 -7.46 15.67
C ALA A 201 -5.69 -8.35 14.43
N ILE A 202 -4.91 -7.89 13.46
CA ILE A 202 -4.54 -8.68 12.28
C ILE A 202 -3.62 -9.84 12.68
N ASN A 203 -2.65 -9.61 13.56
CA ASN A 203 -1.76 -10.66 14.06
C ASN A 203 -2.53 -11.74 14.83
N GLU A 204 -3.47 -11.35 15.69
CA GLU A 204 -4.33 -12.27 16.42
C GLU A 204 -5.17 -13.13 15.46
N MET A 205 -5.78 -12.50 14.45
CA MET A 205 -6.54 -13.20 13.40
C MET A 205 -5.67 -14.16 12.59
N ALA A 206 -4.47 -13.74 12.17
CA ALA A 206 -3.54 -14.59 11.43
C ALA A 206 -3.10 -15.81 12.25
N ALA A 207 -2.89 -15.64 13.55
CA ALA A 207 -2.58 -16.74 14.48
C ALA A 207 -3.75 -17.72 14.64
N GLU A 208 -5.00 -17.24 14.71
CA GLU A 208 -6.21 -18.08 14.74
C GLU A 208 -6.41 -18.88 13.44
N VAL A 209 -6.20 -18.23 12.28
CA VAL A 209 -6.31 -18.87 10.97
C VAL A 209 -5.25 -19.95 10.79
N GLY A 210 -4.04 -19.72 11.28
CA GLY A 210 -2.95 -20.69 11.26
C GLY A 210 -2.61 -21.17 9.84
N ALA A 211 -2.62 -20.28 8.85
CA ALA A 211 -2.35 -20.62 7.45
C ALA A 211 -0.96 -21.26 7.29
N GLU A 212 -0.89 -22.36 6.56
CA GLU A 212 0.38 -23.02 6.25
C GLU A 212 1.27 -22.11 5.40
N ALA A 213 2.49 -21.86 5.88
CA ALA A 213 3.46 -21.06 5.14
C ALA A 213 3.85 -21.74 3.82
N TRP A 214 4.02 -20.94 2.77
CA TRP A 214 4.48 -21.45 1.49
C TRP A 214 5.92 -21.96 1.60
N ASP A 215 6.19 -23.08 0.96
CA ASP A 215 7.54 -23.61 0.77
C ASP A 215 8.25 -22.77 -0.31
N TRP A 216 8.70 -21.58 0.09
CA TRP A 216 9.44 -20.64 -0.75
C TRP A 216 10.79 -20.33 -0.12
N THR A 217 11.84 -20.50 -0.89
CA THR A 217 13.21 -20.15 -0.49
C THR A 217 13.79 -19.15 -1.47
N ALA A 218 14.55 -18.18 -0.93
CA ALA A 218 15.23 -17.21 -1.77
C ALA A 218 16.30 -17.92 -2.64
N PRO A 219 16.43 -17.53 -3.93
CA PRO A 219 17.51 -18.08 -4.77
C PRO A 219 18.88 -17.72 -4.19
N GLU A 220 19.84 -18.63 -4.36
CA GLU A 220 21.22 -18.39 -3.95
C GLU A 220 21.81 -17.20 -4.72
N LYS A 221 22.48 -16.29 -4.00
CA LYS A 221 23.15 -15.13 -4.58
C LYS A 221 24.63 -15.43 -4.83
N ASP A 222 25.12 -14.99 -5.99
CA ASP A 222 26.56 -15.03 -6.26
C ASP A 222 27.28 -13.92 -5.50
N GLU A 223 27.66 -14.22 -4.24
CA GLU A 223 28.39 -13.31 -3.38
C GLU A 223 29.76 -12.94 -3.96
N SER A 224 30.37 -13.80 -4.78
CA SER A 224 31.67 -13.53 -5.39
C SER A 224 31.60 -12.42 -6.42
N LEU A 225 30.52 -12.37 -7.19
CA LEU A 225 30.27 -11.29 -8.15
C LEU A 225 29.96 -9.98 -7.43
N ALA A 226 29.13 -10.04 -6.39
CA ALA A 226 28.80 -8.87 -5.58
C ALA A 226 30.05 -8.23 -4.93
N ALA A 227 30.92 -9.05 -4.37
CA ALA A 227 32.20 -8.60 -3.79
C ALA A 227 33.13 -7.94 -4.83
N LYS A 228 33.22 -8.50 -6.05
CA LYS A 228 34.01 -7.92 -7.14
C LYS A 228 33.47 -6.55 -7.57
N VAL A 229 32.14 -6.41 -7.68
CA VAL A 229 31.52 -5.14 -8.02
C VAL A 229 31.74 -4.11 -6.91
N ALA A 230 31.55 -4.48 -5.64
CA ALA A 230 31.80 -3.61 -4.50
C ALA A 230 33.26 -3.13 -4.48
N ALA A 231 34.23 -4.01 -4.63
CA ALA A 231 35.66 -3.67 -4.64
C ALA A 231 36.05 -2.65 -5.74
N GLN A 232 35.32 -2.64 -6.86
CA GLN A 232 35.59 -1.70 -7.96
C GLN A 232 34.83 -0.37 -7.83
N ALA A 233 33.62 -0.39 -7.26
CA ALA A 233 32.70 0.75 -7.31
C ALA A 233 32.59 1.51 -6.00
N GLU A 234 32.72 0.86 -4.83
CA GLU A 234 32.39 1.41 -3.53
C GLU A 234 33.21 2.67 -3.19
N ALA A 235 34.53 2.65 -3.45
CA ALA A 235 35.40 3.79 -3.16
C ALA A 235 35.02 5.02 -3.98
N GLY A 236 34.74 4.85 -5.27
CA GLY A 236 34.34 5.96 -6.14
C GLY A 236 32.95 6.51 -5.81
N ILE A 237 32.02 5.65 -5.41
CA ILE A 237 30.67 6.05 -4.97
C ILE A 237 30.77 6.81 -3.64
N THR A 238 31.55 6.32 -2.68
CA THR A 238 31.73 6.97 -1.38
C THR A 238 32.35 8.35 -1.54
N ASP A 239 33.38 8.50 -2.40
CA ASP A 239 33.99 9.77 -2.70
C ASP A 239 33.01 10.75 -3.34
N ALA A 240 32.21 10.32 -4.31
CA ALA A 240 31.16 11.12 -4.93
C ALA A 240 30.12 11.61 -3.93
N TYR A 241 29.65 10.74 -3.02
CA TYR A 241 28.68 11.11 -1.98
C TYR A 241 29.25 11.95 -0.85
N SER A 242 30.55 12.00 -0.67
CA SER A 242 31.21 12.89 0.32
C SER A 242 31.16 14.36 -0.09
N THR A 243 30.84 14.66 -1.34
CA THR A 243 30.81 16.03 -1.86
C THR A 243 29.45 16.70 -1.52
N ALA A 244 29.51 17.97 -1.09
CA ALA A 244 28.35 18.71 -0.56
C ALA A 244 27.20 18.94 -1.58
N CYS A 245 27.42 18.75 -2.89
CA CYS A 245 26.44 18.93 -3.91
C CYS A 245 26.37 17.72 -4.86
N LEU A 246 25.45 16.81 -4.59
CA LEU A 246 25.26 15.56 -5.36
C LEU A 246 24.88 15.80 -6.83
N LEU A 247 24.19 16.90 -7.16
CA LEU A 247 23.82 17.26 -8.53
C LEU A 247 25.02 17.51 -9.44
N TYR A 248 26.13 18.03 -8.88
CA TYR A 248 27.38 18.27 -9.63
C TYR A 248 28.28 17.04 -9.69
N THR A 249 28.17 16.15 -8.72
CA THR A 249 29.06 14.99 -8.59
C THR A 249 28.51 13.73 -9.25
N SER A 250 27.19 13.64 -9.40
CA SER A 250 26.53 12.54 -10.08
C SER A 250 25.50 13.04 -11.10
N PRO A 251 25.94 13.71 -12.19
CA PRO A 251 25.02 14.23 -13.19
C PRO A 251 24.30 13.07 -13.89
N SER A 252 22.99 13.03 -13.75
CA SER A 252 22.15 12.12 -14.52
C SER A 252 21.83 12.70 -15.89
N PRO A 253 21.81 11.91 -16.95
CA PRO A 253 21.32 12.38 -18.26
C PRO A 253 19.91 12.94 -18.20
N ARG A 254 19.12 12.56 -17.17
CA ARG A 254 17.78 13.10 -16.91
C ARG A 254 17.83 14.55 -16.43
N ASP A 255 18.87 14.95 -15.73
CA ASP A 255 19.01 16.29 -15.16
C ASP A 255 19.62 17.27 -16.18
N GLY A 256 20.17 16.77 -17.29
CA GLY A 256 20.72 17.56 -18.39
C GLY A 256 19.65 18.00 -19.41
N LEU A 257 19.90 19.13 -20.08
CA LEU A 257 19.08 19.63 -21.17
C LEU A 257 18.93 18.63 -22.34
N LEU A 258 19.86 17.68 -22.44
CA LEU A 258 19.89 16.63 -23.47
C LEU A 258 18.89 15.51 -23.23
N SER A 259 18.34 15.39 -22.01
CA SER A 259 17.34 14.37 -21.65
C SER A 259 15.89 14.81 -21.84
N ARG A 260 15.66 16.04 -22.32
CA ARG A 260 14.32 16.48 -22.67
C ARG A 260 13.84 15.70 -23.89
N MET A 261 12.88 14.80 -23.68
CA MET A 261 12.09 14.25 -24.77
C MET A 261 11.46 15.40 -25.56
N PRO A 262 11.51 15.40 -26.89
CA PRO A 262 10.79 16.40 -27.68
C PRO A 262 9.31 16.38 -27.30
N SER A 263 8.75 17.53 -27.00
CA SER A 263 7.34 17.68 -26.61
C SER A 263 6.37 17.54 -27.78
N SER A 264 6.80 16.94 -28.86
CA SER A 264 5.99 16.75 -30.06
C SER A 264 6.25 15.37 -30.65
N ALA A 265 5.41 14.46 -30.35
CA ALA A 265 5.01 13.36 -31.19
C ALA A 265 3.58 12.98 -30.85
#